data_f41b91574913f89040a3ea23a0b2830c
#
_entry.id   f41b91574913f89040a3ea23a0b2830c
#
_cell.length_a   1.000
_cell.length_b   1.000
_cell.length_c   1.000
_cell.angle_alpha   90.00
_cell.angle_beta   90.00
_cell.angle_gamma   90.00
#
_symmetry.space_group_name_H-M   'P 1'
#
loop_
_entity.id
_entity.type
_entity.pdbx_description
1 polymer ?
#
loop_
_entity_poly.entity_id
_entity_poly.type
_entity_poly.pdbx_seq_one_letter_code
_entity_poly.pdbx_strand_id
1 'polypeptide(L)' 'MSAATKKVALISGANKGIGLETARQLGKLDVIVIVGARDLAKGEAAAAELKKDGVDARAVKLDVVDA' A
#
# COMPACT_ATOMS: atom_id res chain seq x y z
N MET A 1 15.02 16.04 -18.76
CA MET A 1 14.53 14.80 -18.39
C MET A 1 13.25 14.91 -17.59
N SER A 2 12.42 14.06 -17.88
CA SER A 2 11.14 14.12 -17.23
C SER A 2 11.27 13.95 -15.73
N ALA A 3 10.42 14.60 -15.04
CA ALA A 3 10.28 14.35 -13.63
C ALA A 3 10.10 12.87 -13.41
N ALA A 4 10.73 12.37 -12.41
CA ALA A 4 10.57 10.98 -12.06
C ALA A 4 9.11 10.77 -11.71
N THR A 5 8.43 10.02 -12.53
CA THR A 5 7.08 9.65 -12.26
C THR A 5 7.11 8.44 -11.35
N LYS A 6 6.65 8.60 -10.13
CA LYS A 6 6.61 7.47 -9.22
C LYS A 6 5.57 6.48 -9.69
N LYS A 7 5.94 5.22 -9.66
CA LYS A 7 4.99 4.16 -9.96
C LYS A 7 4.06 3.97 -8.77
N VAL A 8 2.85 3.58 -9.07
CA VAL A 8 1.85 3.33 -8.04
C VAL A 8 1.48 1.86 -8.09
N ALA A 9 1.53 1.22 -6.94
CA ALA A 9 1.15 -0.18 -6.82
C ALA A 9 -0.02 -0.31 -5.87
N LEU A 10 -1.05 -1.00 -6.30
CA LEU A 10 -2.20 -1.30 -5.45
C LEU A 10 -2.04 -2.70 -4.91
N ILE A 11 -2.03 -2.82 -3.60
CA ILE A 11 -1.87 -4.10 -2.93
C ILE A 11 -3.09 -4.34 -2.05
N SER A 12 -3.84 -5.38 -2.35
CA SER A 12 -4.95 -5.76 -1.49
C SER A 12 -4.46 -6.80 -0.49
N GLY A 13 -4.99 -6.74 0.72
CA GLY A 13 -4.59 -7.65 1.76
C GLY A 13 -3.21 -7.37 2.35
N ALA A 14 -2.71 -6.15 2.18
CA ALA A 14 -1.38 -5.79 2.70
C ALA A 14 -1.35 -5.77 4.23
N ASN A 15 -2.49 -5.86 4.88
CA ASN A 15 -2.54 -5.97 6.33
C ASN A 15 -2.10 -7.35 6.82
N LYS A 16 -1.89 -8.30 5.93
CA LYS A 16 -1.35 -9.60 6.27
C LYS A 16 0.15 -9.62 6.00
N GLY A 17 0.86 -10.47 6.71
CA GLY A 17 2.31 -10.44 6.72
C GLY A 17 2.97 -10.44 5.35
N ILE A 18 2.53 -11.32 4.46
CA ILE A 18 3.17 -11.43 3.14
C ILE A 18 2.91 -10.18 2.30
N GLY A 19 1.67 -9.69 2.30
CA GLY A 19 1.33 -8.50 1.55
C GLY A 19 2.07 -7.28 2.07
N LEU A 20 2.21 -7.18 3.39
CA LEU A 20 2.89 -6.06 4.00
C LEU A 20 4.38 -6.06 3.63
N GLU A 21 5.00 -7.21 3.62
CA GLU A 21 6.40 -7.31 3.26
C GLU A 21 6.63 -6.96 1.79
N THR A 22 5.73 -7.42 0.91
CA THR A 22 5.81 -7.05 -0.50
C THR A 22 5.70 -5.54 -0.67
N ALA A 23 4.76 -4.93 0.05
CA ALA A 23 4.58 -3.49 -0.01
C ALA A 23 5.82 -2.74 0.47
N ARG A 24 6.44 -3.24 1.53
CA ARG A 24 7.66 -2.62 2.05
C ARG A 24 8.79 -2.65 1.04
N GLN A 25 8.95 -3.78 0.35
CA GLN A 25 9.99 -3.90 -0.66
C GLN A 25 9.72 -3.01 -1.86
N LEU A 26 8.47 -2.91 -2.28
CA LEU A 26 8.11 -2.01 -3.37
C LEU A 26 8.39 -0.56 -3.01
N GLY A 27 8.13 -0.20 -1.77
CA GLY A 27 8.40 1.16 -1.31
C GLY A 27 9.87 1.53 -1.39
N LYS A 28 10.75 0.56 -1.22
CA LYS A 28 12.19 0.81 -1.34
C LYS A 28 12.60 1.10 -2.77
N LEU A 29 11.76 0.76 -3.73
CA LEU A 29 12.00 1.04 -5.14
C LEU A 29 11.34 2.33 -5.60
N ASP A 30 11.00 3.18 -4.66
CA ASP A 30 10.39 4.49 -4.93
C ASP A 30 9.01 4.36 -5.55
N VAL A 31 8.25 3.39 -5.07
CA VAL A 31 6.89 3.13 -5.53
C VAL A 31 5.92 3.63 -4.47
N ILE A 32 4.88 4.32 -4.88
CA ILE A 32 3.79 4.71 -4.00
C ILE A 32 2.91 3.48 -3.81
N VAL A 33 2.71 3.07 -2.58
CA VAL A 33 1.93 1.87 -2.28
C VAL A 33 0.53 2.28 -1.84
N ILE A 34 -0.47 1.74 -2.50
CA ILE A 34 -1.86 1.93 -2.12
C ILE A 34 -2.33 0.63 -1.48
N VAL A 35 -2.68 0.72 -0.20
CA VAL A 35 -3.15 -0.45 0.54
C VAL A 35 -4.66 -0.50 0.42
N GLY A 36 -5.16 -1.52 -0.28
CA GLY A 36 -6.59 -1.74 -0.41
C GLY A 36 -7.07 -2.69 0.66
N ALA A 37 -8.10 -2.32 1.40
CA ALA A 37 -8.62 -3.16 2.46
C ALA A 37 -10.13 -2.97 2.57
N ARG A 38 -10.83 -4.04 2.95
CA ARG A 38 -12.25 -3.95 3.21
C ARG A 38 -12.53 -3.09 4.44
N ASP A 39 -11.67 -3.22 5.42
CA ASP A 39 -11.75 -2.42 6.64
C ASP A 39 -10.71 -1.32 6.52
N LEU A 40 -11.17 -0.10 6.34
CA LEU A 40 -10.26 1.01 6.15
C LEU A 40 -9.33 1.21 7.35
N ALA A 41 -9.82 0.95 8.55
CA ALA A 41 -9.00 1.10 9.74
C ALA A 41 -7.79 0.16 9.69
N LYS A 42 -8.00 -1.07 9.24
CA LYS A 42 -6.91 -2.02 9.08
C LYS A 42 -5.96 -1.60 7.97
N GLY A 43 -6.51 -1.07 6.89
CA GLY A 43 -5.68 -0.56 5.80
C GLY A 43 -4.83 0.60 6.26
N GLU A 44 -5.41 1.49 7.04
CA GLU A 44 -4.67 2.64 7.56
C GLU A 44 -3.58 2.21 8.51
N ALA A 45 -3.83 1.19 9.33
CA ALA A 45 -2.81 0.67 10.22
C ALA A 45 -1.63 0.09 9.43
N ALA A 46 -1.92 -0.64 8.36
CA ALA A 46 -0.87 -1.19 7.52
C ALA A 46 -0.09 -0.07 6.81
N ALA A 47 -0.80 0.94 6.32
CA ALA A 47 -0.13 2.06 5.68
C ALA A 47 0.75 2.82 6.67
N ALA A 48 0.31 2.95 7.92
CA ALA A 48 1.10 3.61 8.95
C ALA A 48 2.39 2.83 9.24
N GLU A 49 2.31 1.51 9.26
CA GLU A 49 3.50 0.68 9.44
C GLU A 49 4.49 0.90 8.30
N LEU A 50 3.99 0.97 7.08
CA LEU A 50 4.86 1.21 5.93
C LEU A 50 5.49 2.59 5.98
N LYS A 51 4.75 3.59 6.43
CA LYS A 51 5.29 4.93 6.55
C LYS A 51 6.42 5.00 7.57
N LYS A 52 6.34 4.20 8.61
CA LYS A 52 7.43 4.13 9.59
C LYS A 52 8.73 3.64 8.95
N ASP A 53 8.62 2.83 7.91
CA ASP A 53 9.78 2.33 7.20
C ASP A 53 10.18 3.24 6.04
N GLY A 54 9.58 4.41 5.94
CA GLY A 54 9.93 5.36 4.89
C GLY A 54 9.21 5.11 3.58
N VAL A 55 8.20 4.26 3.57
CA VAL A 55 7.44 3.96 2.37
C VAL A 55 6.30 4.96 2.21
N ASP A 56 6.13 5.47 0.99
CA ASP A 56 4.99 6.34 0.70
C ASP A 56 3.77 5.44 0.52
N ALA A 57 2.97 5.34 1.54
CA ALA A 57 1.84 4.42 1.56
C ALA A 57 0.54 5.16 1.88
N ARG A 58 -0.52 4.72 1.25
CA ARG A 58 -1.85 5.25 1.48
C ARG A 58 -2.84 4.11 1.57
N ALA A 59 -3.92 4.32 2.29
CA ALA A 59 -4.96 3.31 2.43
C ALA A 59 -6.20 3.73 1.69
N VAL A 60 -6.84 2.77 1.03
CA VAL A 60 -8.13 2.99 0.40
C VAL A 60 -9.06 1.85 0.78
N LYS A 61 -10.33 2.15 0.87
CA LYS A 61 -11.32 1.12 1.12
C LYS A 61 -11.66 0.45 -0.19
N LEU A 62 -11.47 -0.86 -0.24
CA LEU A 62 -11.85 -1.65 -1.39
C LEU A 62 -13.19 -2.31 -1.09
N ASP A 63 -14.17 -1.95 -1.86
CA ASP A 63 -15.49 -2.51 -1.72
C ASP A 63 -15.70 -3.44 -2.91
N VAL A 64 -15.36 -4.69 -2.71
CA VAL A 64 -15.49 -5.66 -3.78
C VAL A 64 -16.91 -6.19 -3.75
N VAL A 65 -17.66 -5.83 -4.75
CA VAL A 65 -18.99 -6.38 -4.90
C VAL A 65 -18.86 -7.67 -5.67
N ASP A 66 -19.19 -8.74 -5.00
CA ASP A 66 -19.15 -10.05 -5.61
C ASP A 66 -20.44 -10.21 -6.38
N ALA A 67 -20.35 -10.13 -7.66
CA ALA A 67 -21.55 -10.25 -8.50
C ALA A 67 -21.91 -11.70 -8.75
#